data_edc94508d1d9ffb86a94735b1fd984c7
#
_entry.id   edc94508d1d9ffb86a94735b1fd984c7
#
_cell.length_a   1.000
_cell.length_b   1.000
_cell.length_c   1.000
_cell.angle_alpha   90.00
_cell.angle_beta   90.00
_cell.angle_gamma   90.00
#
_symmetry.space_group_name_H-M   'P 1'
#
loop_
_entity.id
_entity.type
_entity.pdbx_description
1 polymer ?
#
loop_
_entity_poly.entity_id
_entity_poly.type
_entity_poly.pdbx_seq_one_letter_code
_entity_poly.pdbx_strand_id
1 'polypeptide(L)'
;MCIRDRIIAIDTNPKKFDLARRFGATDCINPNDYDKPIKDVLLDINKWGIDHTFECIGNVNVMRAALESAHRGWGQSVIIGVAGSGQEISTRPFQLVTGRVWKGSAFGGVKGRSQLPGMVEDAMKGDIDLEPFVTHTMSLDEINDAFDLMHEGKSIRTVIRY
;
A
#
# COMPACT_ATOMS: atom_id res chain seq x y z
N MET A 1 -15.49 18.65 -3.35
CA MET A 1 -14.07 18.91 -3.67
C MET A 1 -13.37 17.56 -3.67
N CYS A 2 -12.94 17.09 -4.85
CA CYS A 2 -12.19 15.83 -4.95
C CYS A 2 -10.82 16.03 -4.31
N ILE A 3 -10.56 15.37 -3.21
CA ILE A 3 -9.31 15.47 -2.45
C ILE A 3 -8.20 14.61 -3.09
N ARG A 4 -8.50 13.89 -4.18
CA ARG A 4 -7.61 12.92 -4.82
C ARG A 4 -7.59 13.13 -6.32
N ASP A 5 -6.84 14.13 -6.76
CA ASP A 5 -6.70 14.42 -8.19
C ASP A 5 -5.75 13.45 -8.88
N ARG A 6 -4.85 12.80 -8.12
CA ARG A 6 -3.90 11.83 -8.65
C ARG A 6 -3.60 10.72 -7.64
N ILE A 7 -3.74 9.46 -8.07
CA ILE A 7 -3.43 8.26 -7.29
C ILE A 7 -2.40 7.45 -8.08
N ILE A 8 -1.20 7.32 -7.54
CA ILE A 8 -0.09 6.60 -8.17
C ILE A 8 0.06 5.24 -7.50
N ALA A 9 -0.22 4.18 -8.22
CA ALA A 9 0.06 2.81 -7.79
C ALA A 9 1.48 2.41 -8.22
N ILE A 10 2.24 1.84 -7.29
CA ILE A 10 3.63 1.41 -7.53
C ILE A 10 3.73 -0.07 -7.18
N ASP A 11 4.08 -0.89 -8.16
CA ASP A 11 4.31 -2.32 -7.97
C ASP A 11 5.34 -2.83 -8.99
N THR A 12 6.13 -3.82 -8.62
CA THR A 12 7.07 -4.49 -9.53
C THR A 12 6.38 -5.50 -10.46
N ASN A 13 5.14 -5.88 -10.14
CA ASN A 13 4.33 -6.79 -10.95
C ASN A 13 3.29 -6.02 -11.78
N PRO A 14 3.52 -5.80 -13.09
CA PRO A 14 2.61 -5.04 -13.92
C PRO A 14 1.21 -5.69 -14.09
N LYS A 15 1.07 -7.00 -13.80
CA LYS A 15 -0.23 -7.68 -13.87
C LYS A 15 -1.24 -7.15 -12.85
N LYS A 16 -0.78 -6.44 -11.80
CA LYS A 16 -1.65 -5.82 -10.81
C LYS A 16 -2.17 -4.45 -11.23
N PHE A 17 -1.65 -3.85 -12.29
CA PHE A 17 -1.97 -2.48 -12.67
C PHE A 17 -3.42 -2.30 -13.14
N ASP A 18 -3.99 -3.29 -13.83
CA ASP A 18 -5.39 -3.19 -14.28
C ASP A 18 -6.35 -3.19 -13.09
N LEU A 19 -6.05 -4.01 -12.07
CA LEU A 19 -6.81 -3.99 -10.83
C LEU A 19 -6.62 -2.68 -10.06
N ALA A 20 -5.39 -2.15 -10.01
CA ALA A 20 -5.12 -0.85 -9.38
C ALA A 20 -5.92 0.27 -10.05
N ARG A 21 -6.00 0.29 -11.39
CA ARG A 21 -6.83 1.25 -12.15
C ARG A 21 -8.32 1.09 -11.85
N ARG A 22 -8.81 -0.15 -11.74
CA ARG A 22 -10.19 -0.43 -11.33
C ARG A 22 -10.51 0.17 -9.96
N PHE A 23 -9.54 0.20 -9.05
CA PHE A 23 -9.67 0.84 -7.72
C PHE A 23 -9.34 2.34 -7.72
N GLY A 24 -9.17 2.96 -8.88
CA GLY A 24 -9.05 4.40 -9.01
C GLY A 24 -7.61 4.91 -9.13
N ALA A 25 -6.61 4.05 -9.34
CA ALA A 25 -5.27 4.53 -9.67
C ALA A 25 -5.28 5.25 -11.02
N THR A 26 -4.78 6.48 -11.04
CA THR A 26 -4.65 7.30 -12.25
C THR A 26 -3.38 6.95 -13.01
N ASP A 27 -2.35 6.59 -12.28
CA ASP A 27 -1.03 6.25 -12.80
C ASP A 27 -0.55 4.92 -12.18
N CYS A 28 0.18 4.13 -12.98
CA CYS A 28 0.82 2.91 -12.51
C CYS A 28 2.30 2.95 -12.90
N ILE A 29 3.16 2.68 -11.93
CA ILE A 29 4.62 2.77 -12.09
C ILE A 29 5.25 1.45 -11.66
N ASN A 30 6.05 0.85 -12.54
CA ASN A 30 6.98 -0.20 -12.16
C ASN A 30 8.35 0.43 -11.89
N PRO A 31 8.89 0.35 -10.67
CA PRO A 31 10.19 0.93 -10.35
C PRO A 31 11.34 0.37 -11.20
N ASN A 32 11.19 -0.87 -11.70
CA ASN A 32 12.21 -1.52 -12.51
C ASN A 32 12.33 -0.95 -13.94
N ASP A 33 11.38 -0.13 -14.38
CA ASP A 33 11.40 0.52 -15.70
C ASP A 33 12.25 1.80 -15.70
N TYR A 34 12.88 2.15 -14.57
CA TYR A 34 13.63 3.39 -14.39
C TYR A 34 15.05 3.13 -13.88
N ASP A 35 16.02 3.83 -14.44
CA ASP A 35 17.44 3.79 -14.01
C ASP A 35 17.74 4.66 -12.77
N LYS A 36 16.70 5.21 -12.12
CA LYS A 36 16.82 6.09 -10.96
C LYS A 36 15.89 5.64 -9.82
N PRO A 37 16.22 6.02 -8.57
CA PRO A 37 15.39 5.69 -7.43
C PRO A 37 13.94 6.15 -7.60
N ILE A 38 12.98 5.35 -7.13
CA ILE A 38 11.54 5.64 -7.25
C ILE A 38 11.16 7.00 -6.66
N LYS A 39 11.82 7.44 -5.58
CA LYS A 39 11.60 8.77 -5.01
C LYS A 39 11.86 9.90 -6.02
N ASP A 40 12.89 9.73 -6.85
CA ASP A 40 13.27 10.76 -7.84
C ASP A 40 12.29 10.73 -9.02
N VAL A 41 11.76 9.56 -9.39
CA VAL A 41 10.66 9.43 -10.35
C VAL A 41 9.41 10.17 -9.86
N LEU A 42 9.07 10.01 -8.58
CA LEU A 42 7.91 10.70 -7.98
C LEU A 42 8.12 12.21 -7.88
N LEU A 43 9.34 12.66 -7.59
CA LEU A 43 9.68 14.09 -7.55
C LEU A 43 9.68 14.74 -8.93
N ASP A 44 9.91 14.00 -10.01
CA ASP A 44 9.73 14.52 -11.38
C ASP A 44 8.24 14.71 -11.71
N ILE A 45 7.38 13.85 -11.17
CA ILE A 45 5.92 13.98 -11.32
C ILE A 45 5.41 15.20 -10.55
N ASN A 46 5.90 15.38 -9.33
CA ASN A 46 5.61 16.53 -8.48
C ASN A 46 6.86 16.94 -7.69
N LYS A 47 7.52 18.00 -8.15
CA LYS A 47 8.77 18.51 -7.55
C LYS A 47 8.69 18.84 -6.05
N TRP A 48 7.48 19.07 -5.54
CA TRP A 48 7.26 19.40 -4.14
C TRP A 48 7.04 18.15 -3.27
N GLY A 49 6.83 17.01 -3.89
CA GLY A 49 6.55 15.73 -3.25
C GLY A 49 5.06 15.38 -3.25
N ILE A 50 4.78 14.20 -2.75
CA ILE A 50 3.44 13.59 -2.71
C ILE A 50 2.80 13.88 -1.36
N ASP A 51 1.52 14.29 -1.34
CA ASP A 51 0.83 14.66 -0.09
C ASP A 51 0.71 13.48 0.87
N HIS A 52 0.35 12.30 0.34
CA HIS A 52 0.22 11.08 1.12
C HIS A 52 0.92 9.91 0.41
N THR A 53 1.81 9.23 1.12
CA THR A 53 2.45 8.00 0.65
C THR A 53 2.11 6.85 1.58
N PHE A 54 1.88 5.66 1.02
CA PHE A 54 1.52 4.46 1.75
C PHE A 54 2.49 3.35 1.39
N GLU A 55 3.19 2.82 2.39
CA GLU A 55 4.02 1.66 2.23
C GLU A 55 3.26 0.43 2.72
N CYS A 56 3.03 -0.54 1.83
CA CYS A 56 2.17 -1.70 2.06
C CYS A 56 2.89 -3.05 1.91
N ILE A 57 4.22 -3.04 1.74
CA ILE A 57 5.01 -4.24 1.45
C ILE A 57 5.72 -4.76 2.70
N GLY A 58 6.17 -3.86 3.57
CA GLY A 58 7.02 -4.18 4.71
C GLY A 58 8.52 -4.13 4.37
N ASN A 59 8.93 -3.32 3.39
CA ASN A 59 10.32 -3.15 3.00
C ASN A 59 10.88 -1.84 3.56
N VAL A 60 11.89 -1.91 4.42
CA VAL A 60 12.49 -0.73 5.09
C VAL A 60 13.06 0.31 4.11
N ASN A 61 13.58 -0.12 2.95
CA ASN A 61 14.06 0.79 1.93
C ASN A 61 12.90 1.52 1.22
N VAL A 62 11.79 0.81 0.99
CA VAL A 62 10.57 1.40 0.42
C VAL A 62 9.91 2.34 1.42
N MET A 63 9.89 2.01 2.72
CA MET A 63 9.42 2.90 3.79
C MET A 63 10.19 4.23 3.77
N ARG A 64 11.52 4.15 3.66
CA ARG A 64 12.36 5.34 3.55
C ARG A 64 12.08 6.13 2.28
N ALA A 65 12.00 5.47 1.11
CA ALA A 65 11.72 6.12 -0.16
C ALA A 65 10.34 6.80 -0.14
N ALA A 66 9.33 6.18 0.48
CA ALA A 66 7.99 6.74 0.67
C ALA A 66 8.04 8.05 1.49
N LEU A 67 8.76 8.06 2.61
CA LEU A 67 8.96 9.28 3.40
C LEU A 67 9.70 10.37 2.59
N GLU A 68 10.79 10.00 1.93
CA GLU A 68 11.64 10.95 1.21
C GLU A 68 10.96 11.55 -0.03
N SER A 69 9.95 10.86 -0.59
CA SER A 69 9.09 11.38 -1.67
C SER A 69 7.88 12.17 -1.19
N ALA A 70 7.57 12.16 0.11
CA ALA A 70 6.48 12.94 0.65
C ALA A 70 6.76 14.45 0.59
N HIS A 71 5.68 15.25 0.51
CA HIS A 71 5.78 16.70 0.39
C HIS A 71 6.48 17.32 1.60
N ARG A 72 7.40 18.25 1.35
CA ARG A 72 8.01 19.07 2.41
C ARG A 72 6.96 20.01 2.99
N GLY A 73 6.89 20.08 4.31
CA GLY A 73 5.98 20.97 5.04
C GLY A 73 4.80 20.22 5.67
N TRP A 74 4.17 19.26 4.97
CA TRP A 74 2.98 18.58 5.50
C TRP A 74 2.77 17.14 5.00
N GLY A 75 3.60 16.64 4.08
CA GLY A 75 3.45 15.31 3.50
C GLY A 75 3.48 14.22 4.57
N GLN A 76 2.58 13.25 4.44
CA GLN A 76 2.46 12.13 5.36
C GLN A 76 2.85 10.82 4.68
N SER A 77 3.76 10.09 5.29
CA SER A 77 4.11 8.74 4.89
C SER A 77 3.59 7.75 5.92
N VAL A 78 2.71 6.85 5.49
CA VAL A 78 2.07 5.86 6.34
C VAL A 78 2.68 4.49 6.09
N ILE A 79 3.20 3.87 7.15
CA ILE A 79 3.70 2.50 7.14
C ILE A 79 2.55 1.58 7.51
N ILE A 80 2.20 0.66 6.59
CA ILE A 80 1.18 -0.36 6.74
C ILE A 80 1.84 -1.74 6.69
N GLY A 81 2.84 -1.92 5.83
CA GLY A 81 3.57 -3.16 5.66
C GLY A 81 4.36 -3.54 6.91
N VAL A 82 4.49 -4.84 7.15
CA VAL A 82 5.21 -5.40 8.30
C VAL A 82 6.60 -5.84 7.85
N ALA A 83 7.62 -5.17 8.37
CA ALA A 83 9.02 -5.54 8.11
C ALA A 83 9.41 -6.82 8.86
N GLY A 84 10.44 -7.49 8.38
CA GLY A 84 11.00 -8.66 9.06
C GLY A 84 11.51 -8.32 10.46
N SER A 85 11.50 -9.32 11.35
CA SER A 85 11.97 -9.16 12.72
C SER A 85 13.42 -8.64 12.76
N GLY A 86 13.66 -7.62 13.59
CA GLY A 86 14.98 -7.02 13.77
C GLY A 86 15.37 -6.00 12.69
N GLN A 87 14.54 -5.76 11.69
CA GLN A 87 14.79 -4.71 10.71
C GLN A 87 14.42 -3.33 11.28
N GLU A 88 15.28 -2.36 10.99
CA GLU A 88 15.11 -0.99 11.44
C GLU A 88 14.91 -0.04 10.25
N ILE A 89 14.08 0.96 10.43
CA ILE A 89 13.94 2.06 9.48
C ILE A 89 14.89 3.19 9.85
N SER A 90 15.50 3.82 8.85
CA SER A 90 16.40 4.96 9.07
C SER A 90 16.19 6.04 8.02
N THR A 91 16.30 7.30 8.45
CA THR A 91 16.30 8.46 7.56
C THR A 91 17.13 9.59 8.15
N ARG A 92 17.47 10.57 7.32
CA ARG A 92 18.12 11.77 7.83
C ARG A 92 17.13 12.58 8.66
N PRO A 93 17.49 13.06 9.88
CA PRO A 93 16.59 13.86 10.72
C PRO A 93 15.98 15.06 9.99
N PHE A 94 16.71 15.63 9.04
CA PHE A 94 16.25 16.77 8.24
C PHE A 94 14.97 16.46 7.43
N GLN A 95 14.70 15.20 7.10
CA GLN A 95 13.45 14.82 6.44
C GLN A 95 12.23 15.11 7.33
N LEU A 96 12.36 14.90 8.64
CA LEU A 96 11.29 15.17 9.60
C LEU A 96 11.25 16.64 10.02
N VAL A 97 12.40 17.27 10.23
CA VAL A 97 12.51 18.71 10.55
C VAL A 97 11.85 19.58 9.47
N THR A 98 11.87 19.14 8.21
CA THR A 98 11.19 19.84 7.10
C THR A 98 9.68 19.62 7.05
N GLY A 99 9.07 19.07 8.11
CA GLY A 99 7.61 18.99 8.28
C GLY A 99 6.95 17.73 7.73
N ARG A 100 7.73 16.76 7.23
CA ARG A 100 7.17 15.44 6.87
C ARG A 100 6.77 14.67 8.12
N VAL A 101 5.73 13.87 7.98
CA VAL A 101 5.25 12.97 9.05
C VAL A 101 5.49 11.53 8.64
N TRP A 102 6.11 10.75 9.51
CA TRP A 102 6.18 9.30 9.40
C TRP A 102 5.21 8.69 10.41
N LYS A 103 4.22 7.94 9.94
CA LYS A 103 3.13 7.43 10.76
C LYS A 103 2.93 5.93 10.55
N GLY A 104 2.72 5.19 11.63
CA GLY A 104 2.28 3.79 11.57
C GLY A 104 0.77 3.68 11.42
N SER A 105 0.32 2.49 11.00
CA SER A 105 -1.10 2.14 10.87
C SER A 105 -1.32 0.73 11.43
N ALA A 106 -1.78 0.65 12.68
CA ALA A 106 -2.19 -0.62 13.27
C ALA A 106 -3.64 -0.91 12.86
N PHE A 107 -3.85 -1.99 12.08
CA PHE A 107 -5.18 -2.37 11.56
C PHE A 107 -5.95 -1.20 10.90
N GLY A 108 -5.26 -0.35 10.14
CA GLY A 108 -5.87 0.84 9.54
C GLY A 108 -6.22 1.96 10.55
N GLY A 109 -5.80 1.86 11.81
CA GLY A 109 -6.20 2.76 12.89
C GLY A 109 -7.63 2.54 13.38
N VAL A 110 -8.24 1.41 13.03
CA VAL A 110 -9.63 1.08 13.36
C VAL A 110 -9.76 0.71 14.84
N LYS A 111 -10.76 1.27 15.50
CA LYS A 111 -11.21 0.82 16.83
C LYS A 111 -12.10 -0.42 16.64
N GLY A 112 -11.50 -1.63 16.68
CA GLY A 112 -12.13 -2.87 16.24
C GLY A 112 -13.53 -3.11 16.80
N ARG A 113 -13.73 -2.94 18.11
CA ARG A 113 -15.04 -3.22 18.75
C ARG A 113 -16.15 -2.25 18.33
N SER A 114 -15.82 -0.99 18.09
CA SER A 114 -16.82 0.05 17.80
C SER A 114 -16.99 0.37 16.32
N GLN A 115 -15.95 0.19 15.50
CA GLN A 115 -15.96 0.59 14.09
C GLN A 115 -16.09 -0.59 13.12
N LEU A 116 -15.55 -1.77 13.48
CA LEU A 116 -15.60 -2.94 12.59
C LEU A 116 -17.03 -3.36 12.21
N PRO A 117 -18.04 -3.39 13.13
CA PRO A 117 -19.41 -3.70 12.72
C PRO A 117 -19.94 -2.80 11.62
N GLY A 118 -19.73 -1.48 11.72
CA GLY A 118 -20.14 -0.54 10.68
C GLY A 118 -19.43 -0.78 9.34
N MET A 119 -18.15 -1.11 9.36
CA MET A 119 -17.42 -1.45 8.13
C MET A 119 -17.96 -2.73 7.47
N VAL A 120 -18.40 -3.70 8.27
CA VAL A 120 -19.06 -4.92 7.75
C VAL A 120 -20.41 -4.56 7.12
N GLU A 121 -21.18 -3.69 7.75
CA GLU A 121 -22.45 -3.19 7.19
C GLU A 121 -22.23 -2.46 5.86
N ASP A 122 -21.19 -1.62 5.76
CA ASP A 122 -20.85 -0.90 4.54
C ASP A 122 -20.43 -1.88 3.42
N ALA A 123 -19.68 -2.92 3.75
CA ALA A 123 -19.35 -3.99 2.80
C ALA A 123 -20.60 -4.77 2.35
N MET A 124 -21.52 -5.09 3.28
CA MET A 124 -22.78 -5.78 2.96
C MET A 124 -23.73 -4.94 2.10
N LYS A 125 -23.67 -3.62 2.20
CA LYS A 125 -24.41 -2.69 1.33
C LYS A 125 -23.77 -2.50 -0.05
N GLY A 126 -22.52 -2.95 -0.23
CA GLY A 126 -21.77 -2.77 -1.46
C GLY A 126 -21.00 -1.44 -1.54
N ASP A 127 -20.95 -0.66 -0.45
CA ASP A 127 -20.18 0.58 -0.39
C ASP A 127 -18.66 0.29 -0.38
N ILE A 128 -18.28 -0.91 0.06
CA ILE A 128 -16.92 -1.45 0.00
C ILE A 128 -16.95 -2.74 -0.80
N ASP A 129 -16.41 -2.73 -2.02
CA ASP A 129 -16.32 -3.92 -2.87
C ASP A 129 -15.11 -4.77 -2.45
N LEU A 130 -15.37 -5.89 -1.79
CA LEU A 130 -14.34 -6.84 -1.33
C LEU A 130 -14.12 -8.00 -2.30
N GLU A 131 -15.06 -8.26 -3.22
CA GLU A 131 -15.01 -9.40 -4.13
C GLU A 131 -13.76 -9.45 -5.01
N PRO A 132 -13.28 -8.32 -5.58
CA PRO A 132 -12.09 -8.32 -6.43
C PRO A 132 -10.79 -8.71 -5.71
N PHE A 133 -10.77 -8.66 -4.38
CA PHE A 133 -9.61 -9.09 -3.59
C PHE A 133 -9.55 -10.60 -3.42
N VAL A 134 -10.67 -11.32 -3.55
CA VAL A 134 -10.71 -12.79 -3.48
C VAL A 134 -10.33 -13.37 -4.83
N THR A 135 -9.05 -13.69 -5.01
CA THR A 135 -8.53 -14.20 -6.28
C THR A 135 -8.59 -15.73 -6.39
N HIS A 136 -8.64 -16.42 -5.26
CA HIS A 136 -8.67 -17.88 -5.19
C HIS A 136 -9.62 -18.34 -4.10
N THR A 137 -10.30 -19.45 -4.36
CA THR A 137 -11.09 -20.18 -3.37
C THR A 137 -10.65 -21.64 -3.39
N MET A 138 -10.23 -22.16 -2.25
CA MET A 138 -9.60 -23.49 -2.14
C MET A 138 -10.19 -24.24 -0.96
N SER A 139 -10.01 -25.57 -0.94
CA SER A 139 -10.37 -26.42 0.21
C SER A 139 -9.29 -26.38 1.29
N LEU A 140 -9.59 -26.92 2.48
CA LEU A 140 -8.63 -27.04 3.56
C LEU A 140 -7.43 -27.91 3.18
N ASP A 141 -7.63 -28.96 2.38
CA ASP A 141 -6.56 -29.86 1.95
C ASP A 141 -5.53 -29.15 1.05
N GLU A 142 -5.91 -28.05 0.39
CA GLU A 142 -5.06 -27.23 -0.50
C GLU A 142 -4.41 -26.04 0.21
N ILE A 143 -4.45 -25.99 1.56
CA ILE A 143 -3.98 -24.82 2.32
C ILE A 143 -2.49 -24.50 2.07
N ASN A 144 -1.66 -25.51 1.86
CA ASN A 144 -0.24 -25.31 1.57
C ASN A 144 -0.05 -24.67 0.19
N ASP A 145 -0.81 -25.10 -0.82
CA ASP A 145 -0.79 -24.51 -2.15
C ASP A 145 -1.27 -23.04 -2.11
N ALA A 146 -2.24 -22.73 -1.22
CA ALA A 146 -2.68 -21.36 -0.98
C ALA A 146 -1.55 -20.46 -0.44
N PHE A 147 -0.72 -20.99 0.47
CA PHE A 147 0.47 -20.27 0.95
C PHE A 147 1.52 -20.11 -0.13
N ASP A 148 1.74 -21.11 -0.97
CA ASP A 148 2.70 -21.03 -2.08
C ASP A 148 2.27 -19.96 -3.09
N LEU A 149 0.99 -19.92 -3.47
CA LEU A 149 0.44 -18.86 -4.32
C LEU A 149 0.63 -17.46 -3.73
N MET A 150 0.52 -17.33 -2.41
CA MET A 150 0.76 -16.06 -1.71
C MET A 150 2.24 -15.66 -1.77
N HIS A 151 3.16 -16.59 -1.49
CA HIS A 151 4.60 -16.35 -1.55
C HIS A 151 5.07 -16.00 -2.97
N GLU A 152 4.49 -16.62 -3.99
CA GLU A 152 4.77 -16.33 -5.39
C GLU A 152 4.14 -15.01 -5.89
N GLY A 153 3.35 -14.33 -5.05
CA GLY A 153 2.64 -13.10 -5.40
C GLY A 153 1.54 -13.29 -6.46
N LYS A 154 1.06 -14.52 -6.64
CA LYS A 154 -0.01 -14.89 -7.58
C LYS A 154 -1.40 -14.72 -6.99
N SER A 155 -1.53 -14.73 -5.66
CA SER A 155 -2.77 -14.49 -4.93
C SER A 155 -2.77 -13.15 -4.23
N ILE A 156 -3.90 -12.43 -4.27
CA ILE A 156 -4.14 -11.28 -3.40
C ILE A 156 -4.77 -11.76 -2.11
N ARG A 157 -5.84 -12.55 -2.22
CA ARG A 157 -6.51 -13.20 -1.11
C ARG A 157 -7.02 -14.58 -1.56
N THR A 158 -6.64 -15.60 -0.80
CA THR A 158 -7.21 -16.94 -0.95
C THR A 158 -8.19 -17.19 0.19
N VAL A 159 -9.41 -17.62 -0.14
CA VAL A 159 -10.44 -18.02 0.84
C VAL A 159 -10.46 -19.53 0.92
N ILE A 160 -10.34 -20.08 2.12
CA ILE A 160 -10.48 -21.51 2.38
C ILE A 160 -11.94 -21.79 2.74
N ARG A 161 -12.54 -22.76 2.04
CA ARG A 161 -13.87 -23.28 2.35
C ARG A 161 -13.75 -24.62 3.05
N TYR A 162 -14.53 -24.80 4.09
CA TYR A 162 -14.68 -26.03 4.87
C TYR A 162 -15.83 -26.86 4.35
#